data_559ad50539c880bdcd7b4c302e3103e1
#
_entry.id   559ad50539c880bdcd7b4c302e3103e1
#
_cell.length_a   1.000
_cell.length_b   1.000
_cell.length_c   1.000
_cell.angle_alpha   90.00
_cell.angle_beta   90.00
_cell.angle_gamma   90.00
#
_symmetry.space_group_name_H-M   'P 1'
#
loop_
_entity.id
_entity.type
_entity.pdbx_description
1 polymer ?
#
loop_
_entity_poly.entity_id
_entity_poly.type
_entity_poly.pdbx_seq_one_letter_code
_entity_poly.pdbx_strand_id
1 'polypeptide(L)'
;METDKDRKIAVIGAGASGLVAAYYASANPMNAVVIFEKNDIAGKKLRLTGNGRCNFSNGDLSLSHYEHFSYKEEETFCNSMILEDDLKLISSILDRFGRESFEAFLKECGILTFEKNGYYYPKSERAGELADIIVKRVLQKGAVIRYKTAVNEVIPEENGGFIINGEHFDIVICACGGKAAPASGSDGAGYKIARAMGHYVRFTYPVLVPLMISDRFKEISGVRVKGTIHGFINGKGYGTADGEIQFTDFFISGIPVFQVSRHLTKAVEEHQKVEVSIDFLPEIPNEEISGFLSERKEFLGDIPFEEFFEGMLPKKLYDFILKEFAAYMTMEDQNDKSREYRFVEFIKDYRIDILDHGGFNNAQCTKGGVVLTELTDCLESKMMPGFYIIGEMTDVDGECGGYNLQWAYSSGRTVGELLCDDE
;
A
#
# COMPACT_ATOMS: atom_id res chain seq x y z
N MET A 1 41.56 -3.66 16.95
CA MET A 1 41.17 -2.63 17.90
C MET A 1 39.67 -2.48 17.75
N GLU A 2 38.92 -2.99 18.72
CA GLU A 2 37.51 -2.56 18.84
C GLU A 2 37.59 -1.06 19.18
N THR A 3 37.17 -0.21 18.27
CA THR A 3 36.90 1.19 18.57
C THR A 3 35.75 1.18 19.57
N ASP A 4 35.98 1.70 20.76
CA ASP A 4 34.93 1.94 21.76
C ASP A 4 33.90 2.85 21.10
N LYS A 5 32.78 2.27 20.69
CA LYS A 5 31.69 3.01 20.05
C LYS A 5 30.83 3.55 21.18
N ASP A 6 30.69 4.86 21.22
CA ASP A 6 30.09 5.57 22.34
C ASP A 6 28.56 5.47 22.39
N ARG A 7 27.89 5.15 21.24
CA ARG A 7 26.41 5.10 21.16
C ARG A 7 25.91 3.81 20.52
N LYS A 8 25.09 3.04 21.24
CA LYS A 8 24.48 1.80 20.76
C LYS A 8 23.07 2.04 20.25
N ILE A 9 22.84 1.70 18.99
CA ILE A 9 21.55 1.89 18.32
C ILE A 9 20.98 0.52 17.94
N ALA A 10 19.75 0.23 18.42
CA ALA A 10 18.99 -0.93 18.02
C ALA A 10 17.99 -0.55 16.91
N VAL A 11 17.99 -1.27 15.79
CA VAL A 11 16.97 -1.19 14.76
C VAL A 11 16.15 -2.48 14.80
N ILE A 12 14.86 -2.39 15.08
CA ILE A 12 13.97 -3.55 15.17
C ILE A 12 13.25 -3.73 13.82
N GLY A 13 13.70 -4.69 13.04
CA GLY A 13 13.21 -5.01 11.70
C GLY A 13 14.19 -4.60 10.58
N ALA A 14 14.60 -5.56 9.78
CA ALA A 14 15.44 -5.38 8.58
C ALA A 14 14.57 -5.22 7.32
N GLY A 15 13.45 -4.46 7.42
CA GLY A 15 12.62 -4.06 6.29
C GLY A 15 13.19 -2.85 5.54
N ALA A 16 12.43 -2.29 4.58
CA ALA A 16 12.88 -1.17 3.77
C ALA A 16 13.29 0.04 4.64
N SER A 17 12.45 0.48 5.58
CA SER A 17 12.75 1.62 6.45
C SER A 17 13.91 1.36 7.41
N GLY A 18 13.95 0.17 8.03
CA GLY A 18 15.02 -0.18 8.98
C GLY A 18 16.40 -0.29 8.32
N LEU A 19 16.48 -0.85 7.11
CA LEU A 19 17.73 -0.92 6.35
C LEU A 19 18.25 0.47 5.97
N VAL A 20 17.34 1.38 5.55
CA VAL A 20 17.71 2.77 5.22
C VAL A 20 18.17 3.52 6.46
N ALA A 21 17.43 3.44 7.57
CA ALA A 21 17.82 4.09 8.82
C ALA A 21 19.19 3.59 9.31
N ALA A 22 19.41 2.28 9.28
CA ALA A 22 20.70 1.69 9.66
C ALA A 22 21.85 2.12 8.74
N TYR A 23 21.61 2.25 7.42
CA TYR A 23 22.62 2.68 6.46
C TYR A 23 23.16 4.08 6.80
N TYR A 24 22.25 5.03 7.04
CA TYR A 24 22.64 6.42 7.36
C TYR A 24 23.20 6.53 8.79
N ALA A 25 22.54 5.94 9.79
CA ALA A 25 23.04 5.98 11.17
C ALA A 25 24.44 5.36 11.32
N SER A 26 24.77 4.33 10.53
CA SER A 26 26.12 3.70 10.55
C SER A 26 27.20 4.54 9.85
N ALA A 27 26.85 5.65 9.22
CA ALA A 27 27.84 6.55 8.64
C ALA A 27 28.63 7.32 9.71
N ASN A 28 28.05 7.54 10.89
CA ASN A 28 28.78 8.03 12.06
C ASN A 28 29.59 6.87 12.67
N PRO A 29 30.93 6.97 12.73
CA PRO A 29 31.77 5.88 13.24
C PRO A 29 31.58 5.59 14.73
N MET A 30 31.04 6.55 15.50
CA MET A 30 30.74 6.41 16.93
C MET A 30 29.48 5.56 17.18
N ASN A 31 28.65 5.32 16.17
CA ASN A 31 27.44 4.52 16.31
C ASN A 31 27.73 3.00 16.17
N ALA A 32 27.31 2.22 17.16
CA ALA A 32 27.21 0.79 17.10
C ALA A 32 25.79 0.37 16.70
N VAL A 33 25.53 0.21 15.40
CA VAL A 33 24.17 -0.11 14.90
C VAL A 33 23.97 -1.63 14.83
N VAL A 34 22.95 -2.12 15.55
CA VAL A 34 22.52 -3.53 15.54
C VAL A 34 21.11 -3.63 15.03
N ILE A 35 20.90 -4.39 13.96
CA ILE A 35 19.58 -4.66 13.38
C ILE A 35 19.11 -6.03 13.87
N PHE A 36 17.93 -6.08 14.48
CA PHE A 36 17.26 -7.32 14.88
C PHE A 36 16.25 -7.73 13.80
N GLU A 37 16.46 -8.90 13.21
CA GLU A 37 15.57 -9.48 12.20
C GLU A 37 15.08 -10.86 12.64
N LYS A 38 13.76 -11.01 12.75
CA LYS A 38 13.18 -12.28 13.21
C LYS A 38 13.24 -13.40 12.17
N ASN A 39 13.31 -13.04 10.88
CA ASN A 39 13.46 -13.99 9.79
C ASN A 39 14.94 -14.38 9.58
N ASP A 40 15.15 -15.33 8.69
CA ASP A 40 16.46 -15.77 8.21
C ASP A 40 17.03 -14.92 7.08
N ILE A 41 16.26 -13.96 6.57
CA ILE A 41 16.63 -13.07 5.48
C ILE A 41 16.09 -11.65 5.73
N ALA A 42 16.93 -10.65 5.48
CA ALA A 42 16.53 -9.24 5.52
C ALA A 42 15.75 -8.82 4.28
N GLY A 43 14.91 -7.81 4.42
CA GLY A 43 14.12 -7.25 3.31
C GLY A 43 13.06 -8.19 2.74
N LYS A 44 12.56 -9.16 3.53
CA LYS A 44 11.66 -10.20 3.02
C LYS A 44 10.41 -9.64 2.33
N LYS A 45 9.76 -8.61 2.91
CA LYS A 45 8.62 -7.93 2.26
C LYS A 45 9.07 -7.10 1.05
N LEU A 46 10.20 -6.39 1.13
CA LEU A 46 10.77 -5.61 0.03
C LEU A 46 10.97 -6.47 -1.24
N ARG A 47 11.41 -7.73 -1.09
CA ARG A 47 11.62 -8.67 -2.20
C ARG A 47 10.34 -9.04 -2.96
N LEU A 48 9.17 -8.83 -2.37
CA LEU A 48 7.85 -9.15 -2.96
C LEU A 48 7.21 -7.94 -3.67
N THR A 49 7.75 -6.73 -3.48
CA THR A 49 7.14 -5.50 -3.96
C THR A 49 7.10 -5.40 -5.49
N GLY A 50 6.06 -4.77 -6.02
CA GLY A 50 5.88 -4.57 -7.46
C GLY A 50 5.89 -5.88 -8.27
N ASN A 51 5.30 -6.97 -7.74
CA ASN A 51 5.37 -8.31 -8.32
C ASN A 51 6.83 -8.76 -8.56
N GLY A 52 7.71 -8.49 -7.61
CA GLY A 52 9.14 -8.84 -7.65
C GLY A 52 10.00 -7.86 -8.46
N ARG A 53 9.44 -6.76 -8.98
CA ARG A 53 10.18 -5.75 -9.76
C ARG A 53 10.62 -4.54 -8.94
N CYS A 54 10.05 -4.33 -7.74
CA CYS A 54 10.31 -3.19 -6.86
C CYS A 54 9.98 -1.83 -7.50
N ASN A 55 8.70 -1.52 -7.67
CA ASN A 55 8.30 -0.14 -7.89
C ASN A 55 8.57 0.66 -6.59
N PHE A 56 9.67 1.43 -6.57
CA PHE A 56 10.15 2.03 -5.33
C PHE A 56 9.64 3.45 -5.09
N SER A 57 9.20 4.17 -6.13
CA SER A 57 8.72 5.54 -6.04
C SER A 57 7.81 5.90 -7.21
N ASN A 58 7.31 7.15 -7.21
CA ASN A 58 6.45 7.71 -8.25
C ASN A 58 6.94 9.09 -8.68
N GLY A 59 6.55 9.52 -9.88
CA GLY A 59 6.82 10.85 -10.40
C GLY A 59 6.03 11.96 -9.70
N ASP A 60 4.82 11.63 -9.22
CA ASP A 60 3.97 12.51 -8.43
C ASP A 60 3.90 12.00 -6.99
N LEU A 61 4.49 12.74 -6.06
CA LEU A 61 4.47 12.45 -4.62
C LEU A 61 3.54 13.41 -3.86
N SER A 62 2.57 14.01 -4.53
CA SER A 62 1.59 14.88 -3.88
C SER A 62 0.86 14.15 -2.74
N LEU A 63 0.48 14.91 -1.71
CA LEU A 63 -0.19 14.37 -0.52
C LEU A 63 -1.53 13.68 -0.84
N SER A 64 -2.15 13.98 -2.00
CA SER A 64 -3.38 13.32 -2.45
C SER A 64 -3.26 11.81 -2.61
N HIS A 65 -2.03 11.30 -2.81
CA HIS A 65 -1.74 9.86 -2.93
C HIS A 65 -1.48 9.17 -1.60
N TYR A 66 -1.35 9.95 -0.52
CA TYR A 66 -1.15 9.44 0.83
C TYR A 66 -2.42 9.66 1.65
N GLU A 67 -2.81 8.66 2.39
CA GLU A 67 -3.83 8.78 3.41
C GLU A 67 -3.18 8.50 4.77
N HIS A 68 -3.63 9.20 5.77
CA HIS A 68 -3.62 8.77 7.13
C HIS A 68 -5.08 8.57 7.53
N PHE A 69 -5.34 7.82 8.56
CA PHE A 69 -6.71 7.57 9.01
C PHE A 69 -7.38 8.89 9.36
N SER A 70 -8.10 9.49 8.40
CA SER A 70 -8.64 10.82 8.57
C SER A 70 -9.82 10.77 9.54
N TYR A 71 -9.84 11.70 10.45
CA TYR A 71 -10.93 11.97 11.40
C TYR A 71 -12.30 12.25 10.75
N LYS A 72 -12.37 12.40 9.45
CA LYS A 72 -13.66 12.56 8.74
C LYS A 72 -14.60 11.37 8.92
N GLU A 73 -14.08 10.23 9.38
CA GLU A 73 -14.88 9.03 9.60
C GLU A 73 -15.22 8.77 11.07
N GLU A 74 -14.55 9.46 12.01
CA GLU A 74 -14.92 9.47 13.43
C GLU A 74 -15.52 10.84 13.78
N GLU A 75 -16.81 11.03 13.51
CA GLU A 75 -17.56 12.31 13.67
C GLU A 75 -17.63 12.85 15.09
N THR A 76 -16.87 12.40 16.05
CA THR A 76 -17.13 12.75 17.44
C THR A 76 -15.99 13.36 18.21
N PHE A 77 -14.88 13.73 17.84
CA PHE A 77 -13.90 14.46 18.67
C PHE A 77 -12.51 14.60 18.03
N CYS A 78 -12.36 15.34 16.95
CA CYS A 78 -11.05 15.89 16.71
C CYS A 78 -10.99 17.14 15.83
N ASN A 79 -10.18 18.09 16.27
CA ASN A 79 -9.93 19.35 15.60
C ASN A 79 -9.30 19.17 14.22
N SER A 80 -9.80 19.91 13.23
CA SER A 80 -9.19 20.06 11.90
C SER A 80 -7.68 20.38 11.93
N MET A 81 -7.19 20.94 13.03
CA MET A 81 -5.77 21.24 13.25
C MET A 81 -4.87 20.00 13.32
N ILE A 82 -5.32 18.90 13.95
CA ILE A 82 -4.50 17.67 14.07
C ILE A 82 -4.28 17.04 12.69
N LEU A 83 -5.31 17.05 11.85
CA LEU A 83 -5.23 16.58 10.47
C LEU A 83 -4.22 17.40 9.64
N GLU A 84 -4.21 18.71 9.81
CA GLU A 84 -3.27 19.60 9.12
C GLU A 84 -1.82 19.38 9.56
N ASP A 85 -1.58 19.11 10.84
CA ASP A 85 -0.24 18.89 11.38
C ASP A 85 0.34 17.56 10.92
N ASP A 86 -0.46 16.48 10.87
CA ASP A 86 -0.04 15.20 10.31
C ASP A 86 0.32 15.32 8.81
N LEU A 87 -0.50 16.01 8.02
CA LEU A 87 -0.21 16.27 6.61
C LEU A 87 1.03 17.15 6.41
N LYS A 88 1.26 18.15 7.25
CA LYS A 88 2.48 18.96 7.24
C LYS A 88 3.72 18.12 7.54
N LEU A 89 3.65 17.22 8.51
CA LEU A 89 4.74 16.32 8.84
C LEU A 89 5.06 15.37 7.67
N ILE A 90 4.04 14.74 7.07
CA ILE A 90 4.23 13.88 5.91
C ILE A 90 4.87 14.68 4.75
N SER A 91 4.33 15.87 4.43
CA SER A 91 4.88 16.75 3.39
C SER A 91 6.34 17.10 3.64
N SER A 92 6.65 17.56 4.87
CA SER A 92 8.02 17.99 5.21
C SER A 92 9.05 16.86 5.04
N ILE A 93 8.69 15.64 5.40
CA ILE A 93 9.54 14.45 5.25
C ILE A 93 9.69 14.08 3.77
N LEU A 94 8.61 14.11 2.98
CA LEU A 94 8.64 13.80 1.54
C LEU A 94 9.38 14.87 0.74
N ASP A 95 9.21 16.15 1.09
CA ASP A 95 9.92 17.28 0.46
C ASP A 95 11.42 17.20 0.70
N ARG A 96 11.81 16.80 1.93
CA ARG A 96 13.22 16.63 2.31
C ARG A 96 13.84 15.39 1.66
N PHE A 97 13.14 14.28 1.63
CA PHE A 97 13.65 12.98 1.17
C PHE A 97 12.72 12.31 0.15
N GLY A 98 12.33 13.05 -0.87
CA GLY A 98 11.47 12.55 -1.94
C GLY A 98 12.17 11.59 -2.91
N ARG A 99 11.57 11.45 -4.08
CA ARG A 99 12.02 10.53 -5.14
C ARG A 99 13.49 10.72 -5.53
N GLU A 100 13.91 11.94 -5.78
CA GLU A 100 15.29 12.23 -6.21
C GLU A 100 16.32 11.80 -5.15
N SER A 101 15.96 11.98 -3.89
CA SER A 101 16.73 11.51 -2.75
C SER A 101 16.82 10.00 -2.73
N PHE A 102 15.71 9.28 -3.01
CA PHE A 102 15.71 7.82 -3.08
C PHE A 102 16.54 7.30 -4.26
N GLU A 103 16.43 7.91 -5.43
CA GLU A 103 17.27 7.57 -6.58
C GLU A 103 18.76 7.79 -6.29
N ALA A 104 19.12 8.90 -5.62
CA ALA A 104 20.50 9.17 -5.19
C ALA A 104 21.02 8.07 -4.25
N PHE A 105 20.25 7.67 -3.24
CA PHE A 105 20.58 6.56 -2.36
C PHE A 105 20.81 5.24 -3.12
N LEU A 106 19.91 4.90 -4.05
CA LEU A 106 20.07 3.69 -4.86
C LEU A 106 21.32 3.76 -5.74
N LYS A 107 21.62 4.93 -6.30
CA LYS A 107 22.86 5.17 -7.06
C LYS A 107 24.11 5.03 -6.20
N GLU A 108 24.11 5.54 -4.96
CA GLU A 108 25.19 5.33 -3.99
C GLU A 108 25.38 3.83 -3.66
N CYS A 109 24.28 3.08 -3.60
CA CYS A 109 24.33 1.63 -3.47
C CYS A 109 24.88 0.90 -4.72
N GLY A 110 25.00 1.60 -5.86
CA GLY A 110 25.42 1.04 -7.15
C GLY A 110 24.25 0.47 -7.97
N ILE A 111 23.00 0.88 -7.65
CA ILE A 111 21.80 0.43 -8.35
C ILE A 111 21.41 1.53 -9.36
N LEU A 112 21.30 1.15 -10.64
CA LEU A 112 20.73 1.99 -11.66
C LEU A 112 19.20 1.91 -11.63
N THR A 113 18.52 3.03 -11.91
CA THR A 113 17.07 3.16 -11.94
C THR A 113 16.58 3.58 -13.31
N PHE A 114 15.28 3.43 -13.56
CA PHE A 114 14.59 3.96 -14.72
C PHE A 114 13.13 4.27 -14.40
N GLU A 115 12.57 5.18 -15.17
CA GLU A 115 11.16 5.56 -15.11
C GLU A 115 10.37 4.88 -16.23
N LYS A 116 9.13 4.50 -15.93
CA LYS A 116 8.16 4.01 -16.89
C LYS A 116 6.74 4.43 -16.49
N ASN A 117 6.13 5.30 -17.26
CA ASN A 117 4.76 5.80 -17.02
C ASN A 117 4.56 6.40 -15.61
N GLY A 118 5.51 7.19 -15.13
CA GLY A 118 5.49 7.77 -13.80
C GLY A 118 5.97 6.86 -12.67
N TYR A 119 6.17 5.56 -12.92
CA TYR A 119 6.64 4.59 -11.93
C TYR A 119 8.16 4.41 -12.02
N TYR A 120 8.83 4.26 -10.87
CA TYR A 120 10.29 4.14 -10.80
C TYR A 120 10.72 2.75 -10.35
N TYR A 121 11.66 2.17 -11.08
CA TYR A 121 12.12 0.79 -10.87
C TYR A 121 13.66 0.71 -10.88
N PRO A 122 14.27 -0.29 -10.18
CA PRO A 122 15.66 -0.64 -10.43
C PRO A 122 15.79 -1.17 -11.86
N LYS A 123 16.93 -0.91 -12.52
CA LYS A 123 17.18 -1.33 -13.91
C LYS A 123 17.11 -2.84 -14.12
N SER A 124 17.41 -3.61 -13.10
CA SER A 124 17.29 -5.08 -13.13
C SER A 124 15.85 -5.58 -13.08
N GLU A 125 14.89 -4.76 -12.66
CA GLU A 125 13.52 -5.16 -12.32
C GLU A 125 13.47 -6.37 -11.36
N ARG A 126 14.43 -6.46 -10.43
CA ARG A 126 14.55 -7.55 -9.46
C ARG A 126 14.60 -7.03 -8.03
N ALA A 127 13.46 -7.06 -7.34
CA ALA A 127 13.34 -6.60 -5.95
C ALA A 127 14.28 -7.37 -4.99
N GLY A 128 14.49 -8.67 -5.25
CA GLY A 128 15.42 -9.49 -4.47
C GLY A 128 16.86 -9.03 -4.58
N GLU A 129 17.33 -8.74 -5.80
CA GLU A 129 18.69 -8.24 -6.04
C GLU A 129 18.90 -6.85 -5.42
N LEU A 130 17.92 -5.96 -5.55
CA LEU A 130 17.94 -4.66 -4.90
C LEU A 130 18.09 -4.81 -3.38
N ALA A 131 17.29 -5.67 -2.75
CA ALA A 131 17.38 -5.92 -1.31
C ALA A 131 18.75 -6.46 -0.90
N ASP A 132 19.32 -7.42 -1.66
CA ASP A 132 20.66 -7.98 -1.39
C ASP A 132 21.76 -6.92 -1.46
N ILE A 133 21.68 -6.03 -2.45
CA ILE A 133 22.65 -4.94 -2.60
C ILE A 133 22.55 -3.98 -1.41
N ILE A 134 21.33 -3.55 -1.03
CA ILE A 134 21.13 -2.64 0.11
C ILE A 134 21.67 -3.29 1.40
N VAL A 135 21.34 -4.55 1.66
CA VAL A 135 21.85 -5.29 2.83
C VAL A 135 23.39 -5.30 2.84
N LYS A 136 23.99 -5.60 1.70
CA LYS A 136 25.47 -5.58 1.57
C LYS A 136 26.04 -4.20 1.90
N ARG A 137 25.42 -3.11 1.46
CA ARG A 137 25.89 -1.75 1.75
C ARG A 137 25.74 -1.38 3.22
N VAL A 138 24.63 -1.77 3.84
CA VAL A 138 24.39 -1.59 5.29
C VAL A 138 25.51 -2.27 6.10
N LEU A 139 25.83 -3.52 5.78
CA LEU A 139 26.93 -4.26 6.43
C LEU A 139 28.30 -3.60 6.18
N GLN A 140 28.56 -3.09 4.98
CA GLN A 140 29.79 -2.37 4.66
C GLN A 140 29.94 -1.03 5.41
N LYS A 141 28.84 -0.41 5.82
CA LYS A 141 28.83 0.78 6.70
C LYS A 141 29.11 0.44 8.17
N GLY A 142 29.18 -0.86 8.52
CA GLY A 142 29.52 -1.33 9.85
C GLY A 142 28.34 -1.71 10.74
N ALA A 143 27.10 -1.69 10.22
CA ALA A 143 25.97 -2.27 10.94
C ALA A 143 26.08 -3.80 11.04
N VAL A 144 25.51 -4.36 12.10
CA VAL A 144 25.44 -5.82 12.34
C VAL A 144 23.97 -6.25 12.25
N ILE A 145 23.67 -7.29 11.47
CA ILE A 145 22.31 -7.87 11.42
C ILE A 145 22.28 -9.17 12.22
N ARG A 146 21.41 -9.24 13.21
CA ARG A 146 21.12 -10.45 13.98
C ARG A 146 19.87 -11.11 13.45
N TYR A 147 20.05 -12.09 12.59
CA TYR A 147 18.96 -12.88 12.01
C TYR A 147 18.34 -13.84 13.02
N LYS A 148 17.10 -14.29 12.76
CA LYS A 148 16.32 -15.22 13.62
C LYS A 148 16.22 -14.72 15.06
N THR A 149 16.25 -13.41 15.23
CA THR A 149 16.26 -12.76 16.55
C THR A 149 15.04 -11.83 16.65
N ALA A 150 13.97 -12.36 17.22
CA ALA A 150 12.77 -11.56 17.49
C ALA A 150 13.00 -10.65 18.71
N VAL A 151 12.47 -9.43 18.61
CA VAL A 151 12.34 -8.52 19.75
C VAL A 151 10.86 -8.49 20.13
N ASN A 152 10.53 -9.03 21.31
CA ASN A 152 9.15 -9.09 21.79
C ASN A 152 8.80 -7.93 22.70
N GLU A 153 9.81 -7.34 23.36
CA GLU A 153 9.66 -6.22 24.28
C GLU A 153 10.89 -5.31 24.21
N VAL A 154 10.66 -4.06 24.56
CA VAL A 154 11.68 -3.03 24.78
C VAL A 154 11.42 -2.49 26.17
N ILE A 155 12.42 -2.50 27.04
CA ILE A 155 12.26 -2.07 28.44
C ILE A 155 13.04 -0.76 28.62
N PRO A 156 12.37 0.38 28.88
CA PRO A 156 13.06 1.64 29.17
C PRO A 156 13.79 1.55 30.50
N GLU A 157 14.97 2.18 30.59
CA GLU A 157 15.77 2.24 31.82
C GLU A 157 15.60 3.60 32.52
N GLU A 158 15.64 3.61 33.84
CA GLU A 158 15.48 4.84 34.65
C GLU A 158 16.53 5.91 34.33
N ASN A 159 17.72 5.50 33.94
CA ASN A 159 18.85 6.41 33.66
C ASN A 159 18.95 6.77 32.15
N GLY A 160 17.93 6.44 31.39
CA GLY A 160 17.91 6.61 29.92
C GLY A 160 18.40 5.39 29.17
N GLY A 161 17.94 5.24 27.91
CA GLY A 161 18.19 4.05 27.08
C GLY A 161 17.20 2.93 27.31
N PHE A 162 17.49 1.77 26.76
CA PHE A 162 16.56 0.64 26.65
C PHE A 162 17.28 -0.70 26.78
N ILE A 163 16.61 -1.68 27.39
CA ILE A 163 17.05 -3.08 27.35
C ILE A 163 16.28 -3.84 26.28
N ILE A 164 17.01 -4.48 25.38
CA ILE A 164 16.48 -5.38 24.35
C ILE A 164 17.20 -6.72 24.45
N ASN A 165 16.46 -7.80 24.67
CA ASN A 165 17.02 -9.16 24.81
C ASN A 165 18.18 -9.24 25.84
N GLY A 166 18.11 -8.42 26.90
CA GLY A 166 19.13 -8.37 27.98
C GLY A 166 20.37 -7.50 27.68
N GLU A 167 20.38 -6.77 26.54
CA GLU A 167 21.45 -5.83 26.20
C GLU A 167 20.95 -4.40 26.27
N HIS A 168 21.81 -3.47 26.72
CA HIS A 168 21.56 -2.03 26.73
C HIS A 168 21.75 -1.41 25.35
N PHE A 169 20.85 -0.49 24.99
CA PHE A 169 20.91 0.37 23.81
C PHE A 169 20.50 1.79 24.21
N ASP A 170 21.23 2.80 23.72
CA ASP A 170 20.93 4.21 23.96
C ASP A 170 19.72 4.65 23.15
N ILE A 171 19.56 4.10 21.95
CA ILE A 171 18.52 4.46 20.98
C ILE A 171 17.87 3.21 20.38
N VAL A 172 16.55 3.31 20.16
CA VAL A 172 15.75 2.27 19.51
C VAL A 172 15.00 2.86 18.31
N ILE A 173 15.17 2.24 17.14
CA ILE A 173 14.40 2.54 15.94
C ILE A 173 13.44 1.37 15.67
N CYS A 174 12.15 1.58 15.90
CA CYS A 174 11.11 0.59 15.66
C CYS A 174 10.66 0.62 14.20
N ALA A 175 11.12 -0.34 13.39
CA ALA A 175 10.92 -0.47 11.95
C ALA A 175 10.26 -1.82 11.58
N CYS A 176 9.33 -2.30 12.43
CA CYS A 176 8.75 -3.65 12.33
C CYS A 176 7.76 -3.85 11.17
N GLY A 177 7.36 -2.76 10.47
CA GLY A 177 6.32 -2.78 9.46
C GLY A 177 4.91 -2.90 10.06
N GLY A 178 3.90 -3.00 9.21
CA GLY A 178 2.50 -3.13 9.60
C GLY A 178 2.07 -4.58 9.86
N LYS A 179 0.84 -4.94 9.40
CA LYS A 179 0.27 -6.29 9.47
C LYS A 179 0.17 -6.99 8.11
N ALA A 180 0.30 -6.23 7.02
CA ALA A 180 0.14 -6.76 5.68
C ALA A 180 1.29 -7.72 5.30
N ALA A 181 0.95 -8.84 4.65
CA ALA A 181 1.84 -9.93 4.29
C ALA A 181 2.59 -10.53 5.52
N PRO A 182 1.90 -11.05 6.54
CA PRO A 182 2.49 -11.50 7.80
C PRO A 182 3.54 -12.60 7.62
N ALA A 183 3.45 -13.42 6.57
CA ALA A 183 4.48 -14.40 6.20
C ALA A 183 5.85 -13.76 5.89
N SER A 184 5.89 -12.46 5.60
CA SER A 184 7.13 -11.70 5.40
C SER A 184 7.76 -11.23 6.72
N GLY A 185 7.07 -11.35 7.83
CA GLY A 185 7.47 -10.84 9.14
C GLY A 185 6.72 -9.57 9.57
N SER A 186 5.90 -8.99 8.69
CA SER A 186 5.05 -7.83 8.98
C SER A 186 3.72 -8.31 9.59
N ASP A 187 3.75 -8.72 10.86
CA ASP A 187 2.64 -9.36 11.57
C ASP A 187 2.01 -8.48 12.68
N GLY A 188 2.43 -7.23 12.76
CA GLY A 188 1.93 -6.27 13.76
C GLY A 188 2.58 -6.41 15.14
N ALA A 189 3.65 -7.19 15.29
CA ALA A 189 4.36 -7.32 16.57
C ALA A 189 4.88 -5.96 17.07
N GLY A 190 5.35 -5.09 16.17
CA GLY A 190 5.81 -3.74 16.50
C GLY A 190 4.75 -2.86 17.17
N TYR A 191 3.48 -3.06 16.87
CA TYR A 191 2.40 -2.32 17.54
C TYR A 191 2.25 -2.65 19.02
N LYS A 192 2.64 -3.86 19.44
CA LYS A 192 2.68 -4.20 20.88
C LYS A 192 3.80 -3.45 21.58
N ILE A 193 4.97 -3.34 20.94
CA ILE A 193 6.10 -2.56 21.45
C ILE A 193 5.70 -1.08 21.56
N ALA A 194 5.12 -0.50 20.50
CA ALA A 194 4.69 0.90 20.52
C ALA A 194 3.67 1.19 21.63
N ARG A 195 2.68 0.31 21.84
CA ARG A 195 1.72 0.45 22.95
C ARG A 195 2.39 0.35 24.32
N ALA A 196 3.37 -0.53 24.49
CA ALA A 196 4.13 -0.64 25.75
C ALA A 196 4.96 0.62 26.04
N MET A 197 5.36 1.36 24.98
CA MET A 197 6.02 2.67 25.08
C MET A 197 5.03 3.83 25.25
N GLY A 198 3.73 3.55 25.42
CA GLY A 198 2.69 4.55 25.69
C GLY A 198 1.98 5.09 24.44
N HIS A 199 2.33 4.62 23.24
CA HIS A 199 1.74 5.12 22.00
C HIS A 199 0.33 4.58 21.75
N TYR A 200 -0.53 5.47 21.26
CA TYR A 200 -1.81 5.08 20.68
C TYR A 200 -1.59 4.50 19.28
N VAL A 201 -2.11 3.30 19.09
CA VAL A 201 -2.09 2.61 17.80
C VAL A 201 -3.52 2.47 17.33
N ARG A 202 -3.87 3.17 16.26
CA ARG A 202 -5.17 3.08 15.62
C ARG A 202 -5.51 1.68 15.17
N PHE A 203 -6.78 1.39 15.07
CA PHE A 203 -7.23 0.13 14.48
C PHE A 203 -6.67 -0.01 13.07
N THR A 204 -6.26 -1.23 12.72
CA THR A 204 -5.57 -1.47 11.45
C THR A 204 -6.42 -2.29 10.51
N TYR A 205 -6.49 -1.84 9.25
CA TYR A 205 -7.21 -2.50 8.16
C TYR A 205 -6.25 -2.97 7.07
N PRO A 206 -6.54 -4.12 6.39
CA PRO A 206 -5.79 -4.50 5.20
C PRO A 206 -6.19 -3.61 4.03
N VAL A 207 -5.23 -3.00 3.33
CA VAL A 207 -5.48 -2.19 2.14
C VAL A 207 -4.62 -2.63 0.98
N LEU A 208 -4.95 -2.18 -0.23
CA LEU A 208 -4.38 -2.68 -1.48
C LEU A 208 -4.54 -4.20 -1.54
N VAL A 209 -5.78 -4.65 -1.44
CA VAL A 209 -6.17 -6.04 -1.22
C VAL A 209 -7.24 -6.47 -2.22
N PRO A 210 -7.26 -7.73 -2.69
CA PRO A 210 -8.36 -8.26 -3.48
C PRO A 210 -9.70 -8.20 -2.73
N LEU A 211 -10.79 -7.95 -3.45
CA LEU A 211 -12.14 -7.91 -2.89
C LEU A 211 -12.88 -9.19 -3.22
N MET A 212 -13.50 -9.81 -2.20
CA MET A 212 -14.22 -11.07 -2.32
C MET A 212 -15.59 -10.86 -2.95
N ILE A 213 -15.87 -11.69 -3.95
CA ILE A 213 -17.13 -11.70 -4.71
C ILE A 213 -17.80 -13.06 -4.62
N SER A 214 -19.05 -13.14 -5.07
CA SER A 214 -19.81 -14.39 -5.04
C SER A 214 -19.21 -15.46 -5.97
N ASP A 215 -19.47 -16.72 -5.66
CA ASP A 215 -18.95 -17.88 -6.41
C ASP A 215 -19.53 -18.02 -7.82
N ARG A 216 -20.59 -17.26 -8.19
CA ARG A 216 -21.11 -17.19 -9.56
C ARG A 216 -20.04 -16.73 -10.56
N PHE A 217 -19.07 -15.93 -10.14
CA PHE A 217 -17.99 -15.42 -10.96
C PHE A 217 -16.89 -16.46 -11.28
N LYS A 218 -16.96 -17.67 -10.71
CA LYS A 218 -16.06 -18.78 -11.08
C LYS A 218 -16.10 -19.10 -12.57
N GLU A 219 -17.26 -18.89 -13.22
CA GLU A 219 -17.39 -19.07 -14.66
C GLU A 219 -16.42 -18.19 -15.46
N ILE A 220 -16.01 -17.06 -14.93
CA ILE A 220 -15.08 -16.11 -15.57
C ILE A 220 -13.72 -16.03 -14.88
N SER A 221 -13.39 -16.98 -14.03
CA SER A 221 -12.07 -17.06 -13.40
C SER A 221 -10.94 -17.07 -14.43
N GLY A 222 -9.90 -16.28 -14.16
CA GLY A 222 -8.75 -16.06 -15.04
C GLY A 222 -8.94 -14.94 -16.08
N VAL A 223 -10.15 -14.41 -16.25
CA VAL A 223 -10.39 -13.28 -17.18
C VAL A 223 -9.71 -12.02 -16.64
N ARG A 224 -9.09 -11.30 -17.58
CA ARG A 224 -8.57 -9.94 -17.38
C ARG A 224 -9.24 -9.01 -18.37
N VAL A 225 -9.67 -7.86 -17.91
CA VAL A 225 -10.36 -6.85 -18.71
C VAL A 225 -9.98 -5.46 -18.25
N LYS A 226 -9.82 -4.53 -19.17
CA LYS A 226 -9.68 -3.12 -18.86
C LYS A 226 -11.03 -2.52 -18.53
N GLY A 227 -11.06 -1.58 -17.61
CA GLY A 227 -12.27 -0.86 -17.22
C GLY A 227 -12.00 0.16 -16.14
N THR A 228 -13.03 0.91 -15.81
CA THR A 228 -13.06 1.80 -14.65
C THR A 228 -13.86 1.14 -13.55
N ILE A 229 -13.31 1.09 -12.34
CA ILE A 229 -14.01 0.57 -11.16
C ILE A 229 -14.36 1.72 -10.21
N HIS A 230 -15.58 1.72 -9.71
CA HIS A 230 -16.10 2.66 -8.72
C HIS A 230 -16.50 1.88 -7.46
N GLY A 231 -16.10 2.37 -6.28
CA GLY A 231 -16.50 1.80 -5.00
C GLY A 231 -17.73 2.49 -4.41
N PHE A 232 -18.59 1.74 -3.72
CA PHE A 232 -19.77 2.27 -3.06
C PHE A 232 -19.93 1.68 -1.66
N ILE A 233 -20.30 2.52 -0.69
CA ILE A 233 -20.68 2.14 0.67
C ILE A 233 -22.09 2.69 0.90
N ASN A 234 -23.06 1.81 1.18
CA ASN A 234 -24.48 2.17 1.36
C ASN A 234 -25.02 3.03 0.21
N GLY A 235 -24.60 2.75 -1.04
CA GLY A 235 -24.99 3.46 -2.24
C GLY A 235 -24.29 4.80 -2.50
N LYS A 236 -23.42 5.28 -1.60
CA LYS A 236 -22.60 6.48 -1.78
C LYS A 236 -21.23 6.11 -2.37
N GLY A 237 -20.76 6.86 -3.39
CA GLY A 237 -19.47 6.60 -4.05
C GLY A 237 -18.26 6.93 -3.19
N TYR A 238 -17.28 6.01 -3.23
CA TYR A 238 -15.97 6.12 -2.56
C TYR A 238 -14.89 5.54 -3.44
N GLY A 239 -14.08 6.39 -4.04
CA GLY A 239 -12.96 6.00 -4.88
C GLY A 239 -13.35 5.53 -6.28
N THR A 240 -12.46 5.83 -7.21
CA THR A 240 -12.55 5.43 -8.63
C THR A 240 -11.14 5.15 -9.12
N ALA A 241 -10.98 4.12 -9.95
CA ALA A 241 -9.68 3.80 -10.53
C ALA A 241 -9.83 3.08 -11.88
N ASP A 242 -8.87 3.36 -12.79
CA ASP A 242 -8.81 2.80 -14.13
C ASP A 242 -7.72 1.74 -14.25
N GLY A 243 -7.95 0.72 -15.07
CA GLY A 243 -6.91 -0.24 -15.43
C GLY A 243 -7.40 -1.65 -15.65
N GLU A 244 -6.48 -2.63 -15.56
CA GLU A 244 -6.79 -4.04 -15.75
C GLU A 244 -7.36 -4.66 -14.48
N ILE A 245 -8.61 -5.13 -14.56
CA ILE A 245 -9.31 -5.87 -13.51
C ILE A 245 -9.18 -7.35 -13.82
N GLN A 246 -8.86 -8.16 -12.82
CA GLN A 246 -8.74 -9.61 -12.92
C GLN A 246 -9.80 -10.29 -12.08
N PHE A 247 -10.56 -11.20 -12.68
CA PHE A 247 -11.47 -12.11 -11.99
C PHE A 247 -10.74 -13.40 -11.61
N THR A 248 -10.94 -13.85 -10.38
CA THR A 248 -10.48 -15.14 -9.87
C THR A 248 -11.68 -15.94 -9.36
N ASP A 249 -11.47 -17.12 -8.80
CA ASP A 249 -12.56 -17.96 -8.32
C ASP A 249 -13.46 -17.29 -7.27
N PHE A 250 -12.86 -16.42 -6.43
CA PHE A 250 -13.54 -15.80 -5.30
C PHE A 250 -13.29 -14.30 -5.15
N PHE A 251 -12.40 -13.72 -5.98
CA PHE A 251 -11.98 -12.34 -5.84
C PHE A 251 -11.94 -11.62 -7.18
N ILE A 252 -12.18 -10.32 -7.12
CA ILE A 252 -11.65 -9.38 -8.10
C ILE A 252 -10.32 -8.81 -7.59
N SER A 253 -9.40 -8.55 -8.51
CA SER A 253 -8.03 -8.11 -8.23
C SER A 253 -7.52 -7.21 -9.35
N GLY A 254 -6.30 -6.70 -9.23
CA GLY A 254 -5.69 -5.75 -10.15
C GLY A 254 -5.47 -4.40 -9.48
N ILE A 255 -4.62 -3.57 -10.09
CA ILE A 255 -4.27 -2.26 -9.52
C ILE A 255 -5.51 -1.40 -9.20
N PRO A 256 -6.50 -1.26 -10.11
CA PRO A 256 -7.68 -0.44 -9.82
C PRO A 256 -8.50 -0.99 -8.65
N VAL A 257 -8.62 -2.31 -8.52
CA VAL A 257 -9.30 -2.93 -7.37
C VAL A 257 -8.56 -2.64 -6.08
N PHE A 258 -7.23 -2.71 -6.08
CA PHE A 258 -6.42 -2.40 -4.91
C PHE A 258 -6.57 -0.94 -4.49
N GLN A 259 -6.57 0.00 -5.43
CA GLN A 259 -6.78 1.41 -5.13
C GLN A 259 -8.15 1.66 -4.49
N VAL A 260 -9.22 1.13 -5.07
CA VAL A 260 -10.58 1.29 -4.53
C VAL A 260 -10.75 0.58 -3.18
N SER A 261 -10.07 -0.55 -2.96
CA SER A 261 -10.15 -1.30 -1.70
C SER A 261 -9.73 -0.48 -0.47
N ARG A 262 -8.83 0.52 -0.63
CA ARG A 262 -8.39 1.41 0.47
C ARG A 262 -9.56 2.13 1.15
N HIS A 263 -10.61 2.42 0.40
CA HIS A 263 -11.79 3.12 0.88
C HIS A 263 -12.88 2.16 1.41
N LEU A 264 -12.83 0.89 1.02
CA LEU A 264 -13.92 -0.07 1.24
C LEU A 264 -13.69 -1.03 2.41
N THR A 265 -12.44 -1.40 2.71
CA THR A 265 -12.14 -2.48 3.66
C THR A 265 -12.66 -2.22 5.07
N LYS A 266 -12.63 -0.96 5.54
CA LYS A 266 -13.23 -0.59 6.84
C LYS A 266 -14.73 -0.89 6.86
N ALA A 267 -15.46 -0.46 5.81
CA ALA A 267 -16.91 -0.67 5.72
C ALA A 267 -17.26 -2.18 5.64
N VAL A 268 -16.42 -2.96 4.97
CA VAL A 268 -16.55 -4.44 4.94
C VAL A 268 -16.41 -5.01 6.35
N GLU A 269 -15.38 -4.64 7.10
CA GLU A 269 -15.18 -5.08 8.49
C GLU A 269 -16.32 -4.65 9.43
N GLU A 270 -16.92 -3.48 9.16
CA GLU A 270 -18.08 -2.98 9.90
C GLU A 270 -19.42 -3.55 9.41
N HIS A 271 -19.38 -4.52 8.49
CA HIS A 271 -20.57 -5.18 7.92
C HIS A 271 -21.56 -4.23 7.23
N GLN A 272 -21.07 -3.13 6.67
CA GLN A 272 -21.86 -2.23 5.86
C GLN A 272 -22.09 -2.83 4.46
N LYS A 273 -23.13 -2.35 3.75
CA LYS A 273 -23.31 -2.75 2.35
C LYS A 273 -22.24 -2.12 1.47
N VAL A 274 -21.38 -2.97 0.90
CA VAL A 274 -20.31 -2.56 0.00
C VAL A 274 -20.54 -3.15 -1.39
N GLU A 275 -20.44 -2.31 -2.41
CA GLU A 275 -20.59 -2.66 -3.82
C GLU A 275 -19.47 -2.03 -4.63
N VAL A 276 -19.14 -2.62 -5.75
CA VAL A 276 -18.38 -1.96 -6.81
C VAL A 276 -19.21 -1.92 -8.08
N SER A 277 -19.01 -0.89 -8.90
CA SER A 277 -19.47 -0.83 -10.27
C SER A 277 -18.26 -0.88 -11.20
N ILE A 278 -18.36 -1.64 -12.27
CA ILE A 278 -17.34 -1.71 -13.30
C ILE A 278 -17.93 -1.16 -14.60
N ASP A 279 -17.31 -0.10 -15.13
CA ASP A 279 -17.50 0.34 -16.51
C ASP A 279 -16.52 -0.40 -17.39
N PHE A 280 -17.04 -1.32 -18.23
CA PHE A 280 -16.23 -2.09 -19.16
C PHE A 280 -15.96 -1.35 -20.49
N LEU A 281 -16.55 -0.18 -20.70
CA LEU A 281 -16.39 0.66 -21.90
C LEU A 281 -16.13 2.12 -21.51
N PRO A 282 -15.10 2.42 -20.70
CA PRO A 282 -14.84 3.78 -20.25
C PRO A 282 -14.49 4.74 -21.41
N GLU A 283 -14.04 4.21 -22.55
CA GLU A 283 -13.75 4.98 -23.76
C GLU A 283 -14.98 5.51 -24.48
N ILE A 284 -16.19 5.05 -24.13
CA ILE A 284 -17.46 5.52 -24.72
C ILE A 284 -18.20 6.34 -23.67
N PRO A 285 -18.23 7.69 -23.75
CA PRO A 285 -19.03 8.54 -22.87
C PRO A 285 -20.53 8.19 -22.96
N ASN A 286 -21.25 8.39 -21.87
CA ASN A 286 -22.68 8.05 -21.83
C ASN A 286 -23.52 8.80 -22.88
N GLU A 287 -23.15 10.05 -23.17
CA GLU A 287 -23.76 10.88 -24.22
C GLU A 287 -23.50 10.39 -25.64
N GLU A 288 -22.46 9.58 -25.85
CA GLU A 288 -22.07 9.05 -27.17
C GLU A 288 -22.61 7.65 -27.45
N ILE A 289 -23.29 7.00 -26.49
CA ILE A 289 -23.81 5.62 -26.66
C ILE A 289 -24.70 5.50 -27.91
N SER A 290 -25.60 6.45 -28.14
CA SER A 290 -26.49 6.42 -29.31
C SER A 290 -25.73 6.54 -30.64
N GLY A 291 -24.71 7.38 -30.68
CA GLY A 291 -23.81 7.52 -31.86
C GLY A 291 -23.03 6.24 -32.12
N PHE A 292 -22.41 5.69 -31.09
CA PHE A 292 -21.70 4.42 -31.14
C PHE A 292 -22.55 3.26 -31.66
N LEU A 293 -23.79 3.13 -31.16
CA LEU A 293 -24.70 2.08 -31.61
C LEU A 293 -25.14 2.27 -33.08
N SER A 294 -25.37 3.52 -33.50
CA SER A 294 -25.76 3.86 -34.87
C SER A 294 -24.62 3.53 -35.85
N GLU A 295 -23.39 3.94 -35.55
CA GLU A 295 -22.21 3.67 -36.34
C GLU A 295 -21.99 2.14 -36.46
N ARG A 296 -22.07 1.44 -35.32
CA ARG A 296 -21.89 -0.02 -35.30
C ARG A 296 -22.95 -0.75 -36.13
N LYS A 297 -24.19 -0.29 -36.10
CA LYS A 297 -25.28 -0.83 -36.91
C LYS A 297 -25.07 -0.57 -38.41
N GLU A 298 -24.50 0.57 -38.76
CA GLU A 298 -24.16 0.90 -40.17
C GLU A 298 -23.11 -0.10 -40.73
N PHE A 299 -22.10 -0.47 -39.93
CA PHE A 299 -21.06 -1.39 -40.34
C PHE A 299 -21.50 -2.87 -40.34
N LEU A 300 -22.27 -3.29 -39.34
CA LEU A 300 -22.61 -4.68 -39.14
C LEU A 300 -23.94 -5.10 -39.81
N GLY A 301 -24.81 -4.14 -40.11
CA GLY A 301 -26.16 -4.40 -40.64
C GLY A 301 -27.10 -5.03 -39.60
N ASP A 302 -28.11 -5.74 -40.10
CA ASP A 302 -29.05 -6.47 -39.26
C ASP A 302 -28.51 -7.86 -38.93
N ILE A 303 -27.82 -7.97 -37.80
CA ILE A 303 -27.28 -9.22 -37.25
C ILE A 303 -27.95 -9.51 -35.90
N PRO A 304 -27.90 -10.78 -35.42
CA PRO A 304 -28.43 -11.15 -34.11
C PRO A 304 -27.79 -10.30 -32.99
N PHE A 305 -28.59 -10.00 -31.97
CA PHE A 305 -28.15 -9.20 -30.81
C PHE A 305 -26.88 -9.78 -30.17
N GLU A 306 -26.78 -11.10 -30.07
CA GLU A 306 -25.66 -11.82 -29.46
C GLU A 306 -24.38 -11.67 -30.31
N GLU A 307 -24.46 -11.40 -31.59
CA GLU A 307 -23.33 -11.14 -32.48
C GLU A 307 -22.96 -9.66 -32.52
N PHE A 308 -23.92 -8.78 -32.25
CA PHE A 308 -23.74 -7.33 -32.36
C PHE A 308 -22.65 -6.77 -31.45
N PHE A 309 -22.43 -7.37 -30.28
CA PHE A 309 -21.41 -6.94 -29.31
C PHE A 309 -20.19 -7.88 -29.23
N GLU A 310 -20.10 -8.89 -30.06
CA GLU A 310 -18.90 -9.75 -30.11
C GLU A 310 -17.63 -8.94 -30.36
N GLY A 311 -16.53 -9.34 -29.70
CA GLY A 311 -15.22 -8.70 -29.83
C GLY A 311 -15.02 -7.46 -28.96
N MET A 312 -16.04 -6.96 -28.26
CA MET A 312 -15.89 -5.82 -27.34
C MET A 312 -15.29 -6.23 -25.99
N LEU A 313 -15.59 -7.43 -25.54
CA LEU A 313 -15.09 -7.99 -24.27
C LEU A 313 -14.45 -9.36 -24.52
N PRO A 314 -13.58 -9.84 -23.60
CA PRO A 314 -13.11 -11.22 -23.66
C PRO A 314 -14.30 -12.18 -23.72
N LYS A 315 -14.28 -13.13 -24.66
CA LYS A 315 -15.45 -13.97 -24.96
C LYS A 315 -16.08 -14.62 -23.72
N LYS A 316 -15.27 -15.15 -22.81
CA LYS A 316 -15.75 -15.79 -21.58
C LYS A 316 -16.54 -14.82 -20.69
N LEU A 317 -16.09 -13.57 -20.59
CA LEU A 317 -16.79 -12.51 -19.88
C LEU A 317 -18.06 -12.10 -20.61
N TYR A 318 -17.98 -11.96 -21.94
CA TYR A 318 -19.12 -11.60 -22.76
C TYR A 318 -20.27 -12.61 -22.63
N ASP A 319 -19.97 -13.90 -22.76
CA ASP A 319 -20.98 -14.97 -22.63
C ASP A 319 -21.63 -14.99 -21.23
N PHE A 320 -20.86 -14.71 -20.20
CA PHE A 320 -21.34 -14.57 -18.83
C PHE A 320 -22.28 -13.36 -18.68
N ILE A 321 -21.84 -12.18 -19.15
CA ILE A 321 -22.61 -10.95 -19.08
C ILE A 321 -23.93 -11.05 -19.88
N LEU A 322 -23.94 -11.73 -21.04
CA LEU A 322 -25.18 -11.96 -21.79
C LEU A 322 -26.22 -12.72 -20.97
N LYS A 323 -25.81 -13.74 -20.21
CA LYS A 323 -26.72 -14.49 -19.33
C LYS A 323 -27.27 -13.60 -18.22
N GLU A 324 -26.41 -12.79 -17.59
CA GLU A 324 -26.79 -11.86 -16.52
C GLU A 324 -27.74 -10.77 -17.07
N PHE A 325 -27.46 -10.23 -18.25
CA PHE A 325 -28.31 -9.24 -18.90
C PHE A 325 -29.69 -9.83 -19.26
N ALA A 326 -29.77 -11.05 -19.74
CA ALA A 326 -31.04 -11.71 -20.02
C ALA A 326 -31.89 -11.84 -18.74
N ALA A 327 -31.29 -12.15 -17.61
CA ALA A 327 -31.98 -12.19 -16.30
C ALA A 327 -32.41 -10.76 -15.86
N TYR A 328 -31.54 -9.77 -16.00
CA TYR A 328 -31.85 -8.36 -15.72
C TYR A 328 -33.05 -7.85 -16.49
N MET A 329 -33.12 -8.14 -17.79
CA MET A 329 -34.22 -7.72 -18.68
C MET A 329 -35.58 -8.30 -18.29
N THR A 330 -35.62 -9.44 -17.57
CA THR A 330 -36.89 -10.02 -17.12
C THR A 330 -37.45 -9.33 -15.84
N MET A 331 -36.62 -8.57 -15.14
CA MET A 331 -36.95 -7.93 -13.85
C MET A 331 -37.34 -6.46 -13.98
N GLU A 332 -36.99 -5.82 -15.12
CA GLU A 332 -37.27 -4.38 -15.34
C GLU A 332 -38.48 -4.14 -16.24
N ASP A 333 -39.24 -3.09 -15.90
CA ASP A 333 -40.28 -2.57 -16.79
C ASP A 333 -39.68 -2.05 -18.10
N GLN A 334 -40.37 -2.31 -19.21
CA GLN A 334 -39.94 -1.87 -20.54
C GLN A 334 -39.96 -0.34 -20.61
N ASN A 335 -38.78 0.28 -20.73
CA ASN A 335 -38.66 1.67 -21.08
C ASN A 335 -38.48 1.83 -22.60
N ASP A 336 -38.57 3.07 -23.13
CA ASP A 336 -38.52 3.37 -24.59
C ASP A 336 -37.13 3.16 -25.23
N LYS A 337 -36.10 2.68 -24.47
CA LYS A 337 -34.74 2.44 -24.97
C LYS A 337 -34.63 1.09 -25.68
N SER A 338 -33.83 1.04 -26.75
CA SER A 338 -33.56 -0.24 -27.44
C SER A 338 -32.81 -1.21 -26.53
N ARG A 339 -32.90 -2.52 -26.86
CA ARG A 339 -32.20 -3.60 -26.13
C ARG A 339 -30.69 -3.39 -26.16
N GLU A 340 -30.15 -2.91 -27.26
CA GLU A 340 -28.72 -2.62 -27.46
C GLU A 340 -28.27 -1.47 -26.55
N TYR A 341 -29.09 -0.41 -26.45
CA TYR A 341 -28.78 0.72 -25.57
C TYR A 341 -28.76 0.29 -24.12
N ARG A 342 -29.74 -0.48 -23.68
CA ARG A 342 -29.82 -1.01 -22.31
C ARG A 342 -28.67 -1.97 -21.98
N PHE A 343 -28.19 -2.75 -22.97
CA PHE A 343 -27.02 -3.59 -22.78
C PHE A 343 -25.76 -2.76 -22.54
N VAL A 344 -25.55 -1.68 -23.29
CA VAL A 344 -24.40 -0.80 -23.09
C VAL A 344 -24.48 -0.14 -21.71
N GLU A 345 -25.64 0.37 -21.29
CA GLU A 345 -25.82 0.91 -19.94
C GLU A 345 -25.50 -0.13 -18.86
N PHE A 346 -25.96 -1.38 -19.05
CA PHE A 346 -25.72 -2.47 -18.11
C PHE A 346 -24.23 -2.81 -17.95
N ILE A 347 -23.47 -2.84 -19.03
CA ILE A 347 -22.02 -3.14 -18.98
C ILE A 347 -21.18 -1.93 -18.57
N LYS A 348 -21.73 -0.72 -18.61
CA LYS A 348 -21.07 0.50 -18.11
C LYS A 348 -21.32 0.78 -16.62
N ASP A 349 -22.30 0.14 -16.02
CA ASP A 349 -22.55 0.20 -14.56
C ASP A 349 -22.80 -1.23 -14.03
N TYR A 350 -21.84 -2.13 -14.31
CA TYR A 350 -21.96 -3.52 -13.90
C TYR A 350 -21.69 -3.68 -12.40
N ARG A 351 -22.74 -3.89 -11.60
CA ARG A 351 -22.70 -3.92 -10.14
C ARG A 351 -22.33 -5.29 -9.59
N ILE A 352 -21.42 -5.29 -8.61
CA ILE A 352 -20.95 -6.48 -7.90
C ILE A 352 -20.98 -6.20 -6.40
N ASP A 353 -21.72 -7.02 -5.63
CA ASP A 353 -21.66 -6.99 -4.18
C ASP A 353 -20.32 -7.51 -3.69
N ILE A 354 -19.71 -6.81 -2.76
CA ILE A 354 -18.47 -7.20 -2.08
C ILE A 354 -18.87 -7.91 -0.79
N LEU A 355 -18.45 -9.17 -0.67
CA LEU A 355 -18.79 -10.04 0.45
C LEU A 355 -17.79 -9.95 1.59
N ASP A 356 -16.50 -9.76 1.24
CA ASP A 356 -15.38 -9.68 2.15
C ASP A 356 -14.14 -9.16 1.40
N HIS A 357 -12.98 -9.16 2.01
CA HIS A 357 -11.68 -8.85 1.41
C HIS A 357 -10.66 -9.97 1.65
N GLY A 358 -9.53 -9.93 0.94
CA GLY A 358 -8.49 -10.96 1.03
C GLY A 358 -7.71 -11.01 2.35
N GLY A 359 -8.04 -10.16 3.32
CA GLY A 359 -7.37 -10.06 4.61
C GLY A 359 -5.90 -9.65 4.52
N PHE A 360 -5.24 -9.56 5.67
CA PHE A 360 -3.83 -9.15 5.76
C PHE A 360 -2.87 -10.08 5.00
N ASN A 361 -3.24 -11.35 4.79
CA ASN A 361 -2.41 -12.30 4.04
C ASN A 361 -2.23 -11.90 2.57
N ASN A 362 -3.24 -11.26 1.99
CA ASN A 362 -3.25 -10.84 0.58
C ASN A 362 -3.12 -9.32 0.41
N ALA A 363 -3.05 -8.56 1.51
CA ALA A 363 -2.88 -7.13 1.47
C ALA A 363 -1.42 -6.74 1.18
N GLN A 364 -1.23 -5.65 0.44
CA GLN A 364 0.09 -5.08 0.21
C GLN A 364 0.50 -4.15 1.36
N CYS A 365 -0.47 -3.41 1.93
CA CYS A 365 -0.25 -2.41 2.97
C CYS A 365 -1.27 -2.51 4.09
N THR A 366 -0.93 -1.86 5.19
CA THR A 366 -1.76 -1.70 6.39
C THR A 366 -2.18 -0.23 6.48
N LYS A 367 -3.46 0.04 6.58
CA LYS A 367 -4.02 1.34 6.96
C LYS A 367 -4.16 1.40 8.47
N GLY A 368 -3.92 2.57 9.08
CA GLY A 368 -3.83 2.73 10.53
C GLY A 368 -2.43 2.41 11.04
N GLY A 369 -2.20 2.60 12.32
CA GLY A 369 -0.90 2.43 12.97
C GLY A 369 -0.66 3.44 14.08
N VAL A 370 0.59 3.74 14.39
CA VAL A 370 0.97 4.73 15.39
C VAL A 370 0.66 6.14 14.90
N VAL A 371 -0.09 6.90 15.68
CA VAL A 371 -0.49 8.26 15.29
C VAL A 371 0.71 9.21 15.21
N LEU A 372 0.77 10.00 14.15
CA LEU A 372 1.88 10.92 13.91
C LEU A 372 1.96 12.05 14.93
N THR A 373 0.82 12.48 15.49
CA THR A 373 0.76 13.53 16.52
C THR A 373 1.57 13.23 17.77
N GLU A 374 1.89 11.96 18.02
CA GLU A 374 2.72 11.52 19.15
C GLU A 374 4.22 11.46 18.82
N LEU A 375 4.58 11.79 17.58
CA LEU A 375 5.95 11.83 17.11
C LEU A 375 6.41 13.26 16.84
N THR A 376 7.71 13.48 16.97
CA THR A 376 8.36 14.75 16.58
C THR A 376 8.51 14.84 15.06
N ASP A 377 9.00 15.96 14.53
CA ASP A 377 9.30 16.15 13.11
C ASP A 377 10.40 15.21 12.59
N CYS A 378 11.16 14.60 13.50
CA CYS A 378 12.17 13.58 13.21
C CYS A 378 11.70 12.16 13.55
N LEU A 379 10.38 11.96 13.76
CA LEU A 379 9.76 10.67 14.09
C LEU A 379 10.23 10.05 15.42
N GLU A 380 10.78 10.85 16.33
CA GLU A 380 11.04 10.47 17.72
C GLU A 380 9.74 10.49 18.52
N SER A 381 9.58 9.56 19.43
CA SER A 381 8.48 9.55 20.40
C SER A 381 8.50 10.78 21.28
N LYS A 382 7.39 11.53 21.34
CA LYS A 382 7.23 12.64 22.30
C LYS A 382 7.14 12.17 23.76
N MET A 383 6.88 10.88 23.99
CA MET A 383 6.71 10.28 25.31
C MET A 383 7.97 9.56 25.80
N MET A 384 8.80 9.08 24.88
CA MET A 384 9.93 8.22 25.18
C MET A 384 11.16 8.69 24.37
N PRO A 385 11.99 9.59 24.93
CA PRO A 385 13.20 10.06 24.26
C PRO A 385 14.12 8.91 23.85
N GLY A 386 14.74 9.00 22.66
CA GLY A 386 15.56 7.95 22.09
C GLY A 386 14.79 6.80 21.42
N PHE A 387 13.45 6.83 21.42
CA PHE A 387 12.61 5.84 20.76
C PHE A 387 11.99 6.42 19.49
N TYR A 388 12.31 5.84 18.34
CA TYR A 388 11.84 6.29 17.00
C TYR A 388 10.92 5.27 16.39
N ILE A 389 9.91 5.72 15.63
CA ILE A 389 8.95 4.85 14.92
C ILE A 389 8.89 5.26 13.45
N ILE A 390 9.18 4.33 12.54
CA ILE A 390 9.33 4.61 11.12
C ILE A 390 8.60 3.61 10.20
N GLY A 391 8.41 4.00 8.96
CA GLY A 391 7.83 3.18 7.91
C GLY A 391 6.36 2.87 8.13
N GLU A 392 5.92 1.70 7.69
CA GLU A 392 4.53 1.25 7.72
C GLU A 392 3.96 1.05 9.16
N MET A 393 4.79 1.24 10.20
CA MET A 393 4.29 1.28 11.58
C MET A 393 3.52 2.56 11.89
N THR A 394 3.85 3.66 11.22
CA THR A 394 3.13 4.94 11.35
C THR A 394 1.80 4.87 10.61
N ASP A 395 0.84 5.69 11.04
CA ASP A 395 -0.48 5.80 10.39
C ASP A 395 -0.37 6.60 9.08
N VAL A 396 0.38 6.06 8.11
CA VAL A 396 0.56 6.59 6.76
C VAL A 396 0.50 5.45 5.77
N ASP A 397 -0.47 5.46 4.87
CA ASP A 397 -0.56 4.54 3.76
C ASP A 397 -0.66 5.27 2.41
N GLY A 398 0.06 4.78 1.43
CA GLY A 398 0.07 5.30 0.08
C GLY A 398 -0.69 4.40 -0.90
N GLU A 399 -1.10 4.97 -2.02
CA GLU A 399 -1.72 4.24 -3.13
C GLU A 399 -0.78 3.16 -3.72
N CYS A 400 -1.34 2.33 -4.62
CA CYS A 400 -0.51 1.51 -5.50
C CYS A 400 0.34 2.40 -6.39
N GLY A 401 1.69 2.20 -6.38
CA GLY A 401 2.51 3.00 -7.27
C GLY A 401 3.87 3.43 -6.72
N GLY A 402 4.37 2.77 -5.68
CA GLY A 402 5.68 3.09 -5.08
C GLY A 402 5.61 3.98 -3.84
N TYR A 403 4.45 4.55 -3.53
CA TYR A 403 4.27 5.50 -2.43
C TYR A 403 4.64 4.92 -1.06
N ASN A 404 4.26 3.68 -0.77
CA ASN A 404 4.56 3.03 0.50
C ASN A 404 6.06 2.73 0.68
N LEU A 405 6.77 2.40 -0.40
CA LEU A 405 8.23 2.26 -0.36
C LEU A 405 8.92 3.62 -0.25
N GLN A 406 8.38 4.64 -0.90
CA GLN A 406 8.86 6.02 -0.75
C GLN A 406 8.76 6.47 0.70
N TRP A 407 7.60 6.28 1.36
CA TRP A 407 7.42 6.61 2.77
C TRP A 407 8.39 5.82 3.68
N ALA A 408 8.56 4.52 3.43
CA ALA A 408 9.51 3.70 4.17
C ALA A 408 10.95 4.21 4.03
N TYR A 409 11.35 4.64 2.83
CA TYR A 409 12.64 5.27 2.58
C TYR A 409 12.74 6.62 3.29
N SER A 410 11.80 7.54 3.05
CA SER A 410 11.85 8.91 3.55
C SER A 410 11.89 8.96 5.07
N SER A 411 11.02 8.19 5.74
CA SER A 411 10.98 8.08 7.20
C SER A 411 12.25 7.43 7.78
N GLY A 412 12.76 6.38 7.12
CA GLY A 412 14.01 5.73 7.51
C GLY A 412 15.22 6.65 7.38
N ARG A 413 15.29 7.42 6.29
CA ARG A 413 16.36 8.37 6.05
C ARG A 413 16.30 9.54 7.03
N THR A 414 15.10 10.05 7.36
CA THR A 414 14.92 11.12 8.35
C THR A 414 15.62 10.77 9.66
N VAL A 415 15.36 9.59 10.21
CA VAL A 415 15.96 9.16 11.47
C VAL A 415 17.44 8.80 11.30
N GLY A 416 17.79 8.13 10.21
CA GLY A 416 19.17 7.71 9.97
C GLY A 416 20.15 8.87 9.82
N GLU A 417 19.77 9.96 9.09
CA GLU A 417 20.59 11.17 8.97
C GLU A 417 20.67 11.94 10.29
N LEU A 418 19.54 12.11 11.01
CA LEU A 418 19.57 12.72 12.33
C LEU A 418 20.62 12.05 13.24
N LEU A 419 20.61 10.73 13.29
CA LEU A 419 21.53 9.98 14.16
C LEU A 419 22.97 9.92 13.61
N CYS A 420 23.18 10.25 12.33
CA CYS A 420 24.51 10.44 11.77
C CYS A 420 25.13 11.77 12.22
N ASP A 421 24.32 12.83 12.25
CA ASP A 421 24.79 14.21 12.46
C ASP A 421 24.85 14.62 13.94
N ASP A 422 24.28 13.82 14.85
CA ASP A 422 24.39 14.06 16.29
C ASP A 422 25.86 13.94 16.75
N GLU A 423 26.47 15.08 17.11
CA GLU A 423 27.80 15.18 17.73
C GLU A 423 27.75 15.00 19.25
#